data_efd3379ccc2949e0fa6e4328329a7de5
#
_entry.id   efd3379ccc2949e0fa6e4328329a7de5
#
_cell.length_a   1.000
_cell.length_b   1.000
_cell.length_c   1.000
_cell.angle_alpha   90.00
_cell.angle_beta   90.00
_cell.angle_gamma   90.00
#
_symmetry.space_group_name_H-M   'P 1'
#
loop_
_entity.id
_entity.type
_entity.pdbx_description
1 polymer ?
#
loop_
_entity_poly.entity_id
_entity_poly.type
_entity_poly.pdbx_seq_one_letter_code
_entity_poly.pdbx_strand_id
1 'polypeptide(L)'
;MKLVCISDTHSLHRRIPDIPDGDVLIHAGDCLGQGTLENVRDFNDWLETLPHRHKIVVAGNHDWAFQETPELAREALTEAIYLEDSGVEIEGVRFWGSPWTPVFMNWAFMLQRGESLYEKWQLIPDNTDVLITHGPPKGIGDEVMMGLKGQNVGCEQLLGRIQQLSLQAHIFGHIHEGYGGYRFGKTDLINASTCNERYLADNAPIVLDVHPQKG
;
A
#
# COMPACT_ATOMS: atom_id res chain seq x y z
N MET A 1 18.63 -3.91 2.02
CA MET A 1 17.81 -3.04 1.14
C MET A 1 16.94 -2.16 2.03
N LYS A 2 17.06 -0.85 1.87
CA LYS A 2 16.31 0.14 2.66
C LYS A 2 15.02 0.50 1.92
N LEU A 3 13.87 0.24 2.54
CA LEU A 3 12.55 0.60 2.04
C LEU A 3 12.09 1.90 2.69
N VAL A 4 11.54 2.81 1.89
CA VAL A 4 10.85 4.03 2.33
C VAL A 4 9.38 3.86 2.01
N CYS A 5 8.53 3.84 3.03
CA CYS A 5 7.11 3.48 2.91
C CYS A 5 6.24 4.70 3.15
N ILE A 6 5.34 4.95 2.20
CA ILE A 6 4.27 5.96 2.24
C ILE A 6 2.98 5.36 1.69
N SER A 7 1.87 5.97 2.01
CA SER A 7 0.52 5.64 1.50
C SER A 7 -0.40 6.85 1.67
N ASP A 8 -1.58 6.81 1.07
CA ASP A 8 -2.67 7.76 1.33
C ASP A 8 -2.22 9.23 1.22
N THR A 9 -1.55 9.54 0.11
CA THR A 9 -1.10 10.91 -0.15
C THR A 9 -2.18 11.81 -0.73
N HIS A 10 -3.25 11.24 -1.30
CA HIS A 10 -4.43 11.96 -1.80
C HIS A 10 -4.10 13.21 -2.62
N SER A 11 -3.15 13.09 -3.57
CA SER A 11 -2.58 14.19 -4.35
C SER A 11 -1.88 15.29 -3.53
N LEU A 12 -1.59 15.04 -2.25
CA LEU A 12 -0.80 15.93 -1.39
C LEU A 12 0.69 15.54 -1.34
N HIS A 13 1.14 14.66 -2.24
CA HIS A 13 2.50 14.13 -2.28
C HIS A 13 3.58 15.21 -2.29
N ARG A 14 3.34 16.40 -2.92
CA ARG A 14 4.26 17.55 -2.90
C ARG A 14 4.28 18.30 -1.56
N ARG A 15 3.41 17.95 -0.61
CA ARG A 15 3.37 18.54 0.74
C ARG A 15 4.06 17.69 1.79
N ILE A 16 4.52 16.50 1.44
CA ILE A 16 5.33 15.67 2.34
C ILE A 16 6.65 16.40 2.58
N PRO A 17 6.98 16.77 3.83
CA PRO A 17 8.06 17.71 4.08
C PRO A 17 9.44 17.13 3.79
N ASP A 18 9.61 15.83 3.96
CA ASP A 18 10.90 15.15 3.80
C ASP A 18 10.68 13.67 3.45
N ILE A 19 11.17 13.24 2.30
CA ILE A 19 11.20 11.83 1.89
C ILE A 19 12.64 11.34 2.11
N PRO A 20 12.90 10.45 3.07
CA PRO A 20 14.24 9.95 3.32
C PRO A 20 14.86 9.22 2.14
N ASP A 21 16.18 9.23 2.01
CA ASP A 21 16.89 8.41 1.04
C ASP A 21 16.70 6.91 1.33
N GLY A 22 16.53 6.12 0.27
CA GLY A 22 16.38 4.67 0.33
C GLY A 22 16.60 3.99 -1.00
N ASP A 23 16.65 2.67 -1.00
CA ASP A 23 16.82 1.88 -2.22
C ASP A 23 15.50 1.77 -3.00
N VAL A 24 14.40 1.58 -2.27
CA VAL A 24 13.05 1.41 -2.83
C VAL A 24 12.08 2.34 -2.11
N LEU A 25 11.35 3.16 -2.87
CA LEU A 25 10.16 3.86 -2.39
C LEU A 25 8.94 2.99 -2.64
N ILE A 26 8.10 2.79 -1.63
CA ILE A 26 6.83 2.06 -1.72
C ILE A 26 5.69 3.03 -1.44
N HIS A 27 4.70 3.06 -2.35
CA HIS A 27 3.43 3.75 -2.14
C HIS A 27 2.29 2.72 -2.09
N ALA A 28 1.66 2.56 -0.94
CA ALA A 28 0.68 1.50 -0.68
C ALA A 28 -0.78 1.91 -0.96
N GLY A 29 -1.01 2.77 -1.94
CA GLY A 29 -2.34 3.13 -2.42
C GLY A 29 -2.83 4.50 -1.99
N ASP A 30 -3.95 4.92 -2.60
CA ASP A 30 -4.54 6.26 -2.45
C ASP A 30 -3.53 7.37 -2.76
N CYS A 31 -2.82 7.21 -3.89
CA CYS A 31 -1.90 8.23 -4.39
C CYS A 31 -2.65 9.43 -4.98
N LEU A 32 -3.89 9.23 -5.45
CA LEU A 32 -4.70 10.24 -6.13
C LEU A 32 -5.81 10.78 -5.21
N GLY A 33 -6.22 12.04 -5.43
CA GLY A 33 -7.34 12.63 -4.71
C GLY A 33 -8.70 12.29 -5.36
N GLN A 34 -8.80 12.48 -6.68
CA GLN A 34 -10.02 12.26 -7.46
C GLN A 34 -9.90 11.12 -8.49
N GLY A 35 -8.73 10.50 -8.58
CA GLY A 35 -8.51 9.34 -9.42
C GLY A 35 -8.52 9.60 -10.94
N THR A 36 -8.21 10.82 -11.40
CA THR A 36 -8.16 11.15 -12.83
C THR A 36 -6.81 10.82 -13.44
N LEU A 37 -6.74 10.66 -14.79
CA LEU A 37 -5.47 10.50 -15.51
C LEU A 37 -4.53 11.72 -15.36
N GLU A 38 -5.06 12.90 -15.17
CA GLU A 38 -4.27 14.10 -14.87
C GLU A 38 -3.58 13.98 -13.51
N ASN A 39 -4.30 13.46 -12.51
CA ASN A 39 -3.70 13.17 -11.20
C ASN A 39 -2.60 12.11 -11.29
N VAL A 40 -2.76 11.08 -12.14
CA VAL A 40 -1.70 10.08 -12.37
C VAL A 40 -0.45 10.74 -12.94
N ARG A 41 -0.58 11.62 -13.93
CA ARG A 41 0.55 12.35 -14.52
C ARG A 41 1.25 13.26 -13.50
N ASP A 42 0.49 14.04 -12.71
CA ASP A 42 1.08 14.89 -11.66
C ASP A 42 1.82 14.07 -10.60
N PHE A 43 1.27 12.91 -10.24
CA PHE A 43 1.94 11.98 -9.33
C PHE A 43 3.21 11.39 -9.95
N ASN A 44 3.17 11.01 -11.24
CA ASN A 44 4.32 10.51 -11.98
C ASN A 44 5.45 11.56 -12.06
N ASP A 45 5.10 12.82 -12.39
CA ASP A 45 6.06 13.94 -12.46
C ASP A 45 6.71 14.21 -11.10
N TRP A 46 5.96 14.01 -10.01
CA TRP A 46 6.56 14.09 -8.68
C TRP A 46 7.49 12.92 -8.39
N LEU A 47 7.13 11.69 -8.75
CA LEU A 47 7.99 10.52 -8.57
C LEU A 47 9.33 10.68 -9.30
N GLU A 48 9.35 11.33 -10.49
CA GLU A 48 10.58 11.61 -11.24
C GLU A 48 11.57 12.44 -10.42
N THR A 49 11.09 13.32 -9.56
CA THR A 49 11.95 14.19 -8.71
C THR A 49 12.63 13.44 -7.56
N LEU A 50 12.21 12.21 -7.24
CA LEU A 50 12.71 11.46 -6.10
C LEU A 50 13.90 10.57 -6.47
N PRO A 51 14.96 10.51 -5.61
CA PRO A 51 16.23 9.87 -5.94
C PRO A 51 16.21 8.33 -5.87
N HIS A 52 15.12 7.72 -5.39
CA HIS A 52 15.01 6.29 -5.18
C HIS A 52 15.19 5.53 -6.50
N ARG A 53 16.11 4.55 -6.49
CA ARG A 53 16.42 3.74 -7.67
C ARG A 53 15.22 2.93 -8.16
N HIS A 54 14.42 2.44 -7.24
CA HIS A 54 13.18 1.73 -7.53
C HIS A 54 12.02 2.38 -6.82
N LYS A 55 10.88 2.43 -7.48
CA LYS A 55 9.63 2.92 -6.91
C LYS A 55 8.55 1.90 -7.21
N ILE A 56 7.81 1.47 -6.20
CA ILE A 56 6.71 0.50 -6.34
C ILE A 56 5.43 1.20 -5.91
N VAL A 57 4.39 1.08 -6.72
CA VAL A 57 3.07 1.66 -6.46
C VAL A 57 2.00 0.59 -6.54
N VAL A 58 1.11 0.57 -5.57
CA VAL A 58 -0.16 -0.16 -5.58
C VAL A 58 -1.27 0.89 -5.59
N ALA A 59 -2.38 0.63 -6.25
CA ALA A 59 -3.54 1.51 -6.18
C ALA A 59 -4.31 1.35 -4.86
N GLY A 60 -5.10 2.35 -4.51
CA GLY A 60 -6.07 2.31 -3.42
C GLY A 60 -7.49 2.64 -3.90
N ASN A 61 -8.40 2.84 -2.96
CA ASN A 61 -9.80 3.03 -3.30
C ASN A 61 -10.12 4.42 -3.90
N HIS A 62 -9.26 5.41 -3.76
CA HIS A 62 -9.38 6.69 -4.46
C HIS A 62 -8.79 6.68 -5.88
N ASP A 63 -8.09 5.64 -6.27
CA ASP A 63 -7.29 5.58 -7.49
C ASP A 63 -8.09 5.05 -8.69
N TRP A 64 -9.27 5.64 -8.95
CA TRP A 64 -10.24 5.22 -9.96
C TRP A 64 -9.65 5.05 -11.36
N ALA A 65 -8.67 5.88 -11.76
CA ALA A 65 -8.06 5.77 -13.09
C ALA A 65 -7.45 4.39 -13.34
N PHE A 66 -6.90 3.74 -12.31
CA PHE A 66 -6.30 2.41 -12.43
C PHE A 66 -7.36 1.30 -12.58
N GLN A 67 -8.58 1.52 -12.12
CA GLN A 67 -9.69 0.58 -12.31
C GLN A 67 -10.50 0.84 -13.56
N GLU A 68 -10.79 2.11 -13.90
CA GLU A 68 -11.67 2.48 -15.01
C GLU A 68 -10.95 2.57 -16.35
N THR A 69 -9.68 2.98 -16.34
CA THR A 69 -8.84 3.15 -17.55
C THR A 69 -7.44 2.58 -17.31
N PRO A 70 -7.33 1.27 -16.97
CA PRO A 70 -6.08 0.68 -16.46
C PRO A 70 -4.90 0.82 -17.43
N GLU A 71 -5.12 0.65 -18.74
CA GLU A 71 -4.05 0.77 -19.74
C GLU A 71 -3.51 2.21 -19.76
N LEU A 72 -4.37 3.21 -19.83
CA LEU A 72 -3.96 4.63 -19.87
C LEU A 72 -3.30 5.07 -18.56
N ALA A 73 -3.78 4.57 -17.41
CA ALA A 73 -3.18 4.87 -16.12
C ALA A 73 -1.77 4.27 -16.00
N ARG A 74 -1.58 3.02 -16.45
CA ARG A 74 -0.28 2.35 -16.47
C ARG A 74 0.70 3.02 -17.45
N GLU A 75 0.23 3.45 -18.64
CA GLU A 75 1.03 4.21 -19.59
C GLU A 75 1.45 5.59 -19.05
N ALA A 76 0.62 6.20 -18.19
CA ALA A 76 0.92 7.49 -17.57
C ALA A 76 1.87 7.38 -16.37
N LEU A 77 1.97 6.21 -15.73
CA LEU A 77 2.83 5.96 -14.57
C LEU A 77 4.13 5.27 -15.03
N THR A 78 5.09 6.03 -15.54
CA THR A 78 6.37 5.53 -16.07
C THR A 78 7.49 5.45 -15.05
N GLU A 79 7.41 6.24 -13.96
CA GLU A 79 8.45 6.38 -12.96
C GLU A 79 8.37 5.35 -11.82
N ALA A 80 7.41 4.43 -11.88
CA ALA A 80 7.25 3.38 -10.88
C ALA A 80 6.84 2.03 -11.49
N ILE A 81 7.15 0.97 -10.80
CA ILE A 81 6.61 -0.37 -11.05
C ILE A 81 5.22 -0.42 -10.40
N TYR A 82 4.17 -0.48 -11.22
CA TYR A 82 2.81 -0.64 -10.72
C TYR A 82 2.51 -2.12 -10.50
N LEU A 83 2.03 -2.45 -9.30
CA LEU A 83 1.63 -3.81 -8.94
C LEU A 83 0.11 -3.88 -8.67
N GLU A 84 -0.53 -4.83 -9.35
CA GLU A 84 -1.93 -5.19 -9.16
C GLU A 84 -2.06 -6.71 -9.30
N ASP A 85 -2.28 -7.40 -8.19
CA ASP A 85 -2.26 -8.86 -8.09
C ASP A 85 -1.03 -9.47 -8.81
N SER A 86 0.12 -8.84 -8.61
CA SER A 86 1.36 -9.17 -9.32
C SER A 86 2.58 -8.89 -8.44
N GLY A 87 3.72 -9.45 -8.84
CA GLY A 87 4.97 -9.30 -8.09
C GLY A 87 6.14 -8.86 -8.95
N VAL A 88 7.19 -8.41 -8.27
CA VAL A 88 8.49 -8.08 -8.85
C VAL A 88 9.60 -8.53 -7.90
N GLU A 89 10.73 -8.98 -8.46
CA GLU A 89 11.94 -9.25 -7.69
C GLU A 89 12.97 -8.14 -7.95
N ILE A 90 13.47 -7.54 -6.87
CA ILE A 90 14.50 -6.50 -6.90
C ILE A 90 15.64 -6.94 -5.99
N GLU A 91 16.82 -7.13 -6.56
CA GLU A 91 18.04 -7.51 -5.82
C GLU A 91 17.85 -8.72 -4.88
N GLY A 92 17.03 -9.70 -5.32
CA GLY A 92 16.75 -10.93 -4.58
C GLY A 92 15.70 -10.80 -3.47
N VAL A 93 15.00 -9.67 -3.37
CA VAL A 93 13.81 -9.46 -2.53
C VAL A 93 12.57 -9.51 -3.39
N ARG A 94 11.59 -10.34 -3.02
CA ARG A 94 10.35 -10.58 -3.77
C ARG A 94 9.21 -9.79 -3.18
N PHE A 95 8.71 -8.83 -3.97
CA PHE A 95 7.57 -7.97 -3.63
C PHE A 95 6.31 -8.50 -4.30
N TRP A 96 5.18 -8.40 -3.62
CA TRP A 96 3.84 -8.62 -4.16
C TRP A 96 2.94 -7.46 -3.82
N GLY A 97 2.17 -6.97 -4.80
CA GLY A 97 1.25 -5.84 -4.62
C GLY A 97 -0.19 -6.16 -5.01
N SER A 98 -1.16 -5.68 -4.21
CA SER A 98 -2.58 -5.88 -4.45
C SER A 98 -3.42 -4.73 -3.87
N PRO A 99 -4.36 -4.13 -4.64
CA PRO A 99 -5.09 -2.94 -4.24
C PRO A 99 -6.36 -3.24 -3.43
N TRP A 100 -6.84 -4.47 -3.41
CA TRP A 100 -8.18 -4.82 -2.97
C TRP A 100 -8.43 -4.57 -1.49
N THR A 101 -9.61 -3.99 -1.18
CA THR A 101 -10.10 -3.77 0.17
C THR A 101 -11.50 -4.33 0.36
N PRO A 102 -11.93 -4.63 1.60
CA PRO A 102 -13.32 -4.95 1.89
C PRO A 102 -14.26 -3.81 1.51
N VAL A 103 -15.41 -4.14 0.93
CA VAL A 103 -16.42 -3.14 0.53
C VAL A 103 -16.78 -2.21 1.69
N PHE A 104 -16.61 -0.93 1.41
CA PHE A 104 -17.10 0.19 2.20
C PHE A 104 -17.56 1.29 1.23
N MET A 105 -18.86 1.55 1.16
CA MET A 105 -19.46 2.46 0.20
C MET A 105 -19.22 2.01 -1.28
N ASN A 106 -19.12 2.96 -2.21
CA ASN A 106 -18.85 2.71 -3.63
C ASN A 106 -17.53 3.39 -4.03
N TRP A 107 -16.41 2.70 -3.76
CA TRP A 107 -15.06 3.13 -4.10
C TRP A 107 -14.38 2.13 -5.03
N ALA A 108 -13.24 2.52 -5.59
CA ALA A 108 -12.45 1.61 -6.43
C ALA A 108 -11.86 0.44 -5.64
N PHE A 109 -11.51 -0.63 -6.32
CA PHE A 109 -10.80 -1.81 -5.79
C PHE A 109 -11.44 -2.43 -4.54
N MET A 110 -12.78 -2.52 -4.51
CA MET A 110 -13.51 -3.10 -3.39
C MET A 110 -14.14 -4.44 -3.74
N LEU A 111 -14.02 -5.39 -2.82
CA LEU A 111 -14.62 -6.73 -2.91
C LEU A 111 -15.38 -7.08 -1.64
N GLN A 112 -16.42 -7.91 -1.80
CA GLN A 112 -17.17 -8.44 -0.67
C GLN A 112 -16.26 -9.29 0.23
N ARG A 113 -16.46 -9.15 1.56
CA ARG A 113 -15.79 -10.01 2.53
C ARG A 113 -16.15 -11.48 2.29
N GLY A 114 -15.29 -12.39 2.67
CA GLY A 114 -15.46 -13.83 2.44
C GLY A 114 -14.75 -14.30 1.19
N GLU A 115 -15.44 -15.10 0.34
CA GLU A 115 -14.82 -15.84 -0.76
C GLU A 115 -14.07 -14.95 -1.75
N SER A 116 -14.67 -13.83 -2.18
CA SER A 116 -14.05 -12.95 -3.18
C SER A 116 -12.67 -12.39 -2.73
N LEU A 117 -12.55 -11.98 -1.46
CA LEU A 117 -11.27 -11.54 -0.91
C LEU A 117 -10.35 -12.72 -0.61
N TYR A 118 -10.89 -13.88 -0.18
CA TYR A 118 -10.11 -15.08 0.03
C TYR A 118 -9.39 -15.50 -1.26
N GLU A 119 -10.10 -15.60 -2.38
CA GLU A 119 -9.52 -15.95 -3.69
C GLU A 119 -8.41 -14.99 -4.09
N LYS A 120 -8.60 -13.68 -3.87
CA LYS A 120 -7.56 -12.67 -4.14
C LYS A 120 -6.28 -12.91 -3.34
N TRP A 121 -6.42 -13.16 -2.06
CA TRP A 121 -5.25 -13.38 -1.20
C TRP A 121 -4.55 -14.71 -1.46
N GLN A 122 -5.24 -15.71 -2.05
CA GLN A 122 -4.58 -16.95 -2.48
C GLN A 122 -3.64 -16.75 -3.70
N LEU A 123 -3.74 -15.64 -4.42
CA LEU A 123 -2.81 -15.30 -5.50
C LEU A 123 -1.41 -14.92 -4.99
N ILE A 124 -1.28 -14.52 -3.73
CA ILE A 124 0.01 -14.14 -3.13
C ILE A 124 0.94 -15.38 -3.09
N PRO A 125 2.12 -15.34 -3.75
CA PRO A 125 3.05 -16.47 -3.72
C PRO A 125 3.59 -16.76 -2.30
N ASP A 126 3.78 -18.03 -1.97
CA ASP A 126 4.29 -18.44 -0.65
C ASP A 126 5.70 -17.93 -0.35
N ASN A 127 6.46 -17.64 -1.39
CA ASN A 127 7.84 -17.14 -1.30
C ASN A 127 7.93 -15.60 -1.32
N THR A 128 6.83 -14.88 -1.11
CA THR A 128 6.83 -13.41 -1.01
C THR A 128 7.62 -12.96 0.21
N ASP A 129 8.53 -11.98 0.04
CA ASP A 129 9.32 -11.38 1.10
C ASP A 129 8.64 -10.13 1.67
N VAL A 130 8.12 -9.27 0.79
CA VAL A 130 7.44 -8.02 1.13
C VAL A 130 6.08 -7.99 0.46
N LEU A 131 5.03 -7.92 1.27
CA LEU A 131 3.65 -7.75 0.81
C LEU A 131 3.27 -6.28 0.86
N ILE A 132 2.60 -5.80 -0.17
CA ILE A 132 2.05 -4.45 -0.25
C ILE A 132 0.57 -4.57 -0.55
N THR A 133 -0.30 -4.12 0.36
CA THR A 133 -1.73 -4.03 0.11
C THR A 133 -2.22 -2.63 0.43
N HIS A 134 -3.32 -2.19 -0.19
CA HIS A 134 -3.85 -0.89 0.25
C HIS A 134 -4.46 -0.99 1.64
N GLY A 135 -5.36 -1.93 1.88
CA GLY A 135 -6.02 -2.07 3.18
C GLY A 135 -5.28 -2.95 4.18
N PRO A 136 -5.50 -2.73 5.49
CA PRO A 136 -4.89 -3.47 6.59
C PRO A 136 -5.47 -4.90 6.76
N PRO A 137 -4.72 -5.82 7.37
CA PRO A 137 -5.26 -7.05 7.93
C PRO A 137 -6.08 -6.74 9.18
N LYS A 138 -7.05 -7.62 9.52
CA LYS A 138 -7.91 -7.46 10.69
C LYS A 138 -7.14 -7.41 12.01
N GLY A 139 -7.41 -6.39 12.81
CA GLY A 139 -6.88 -6.24 14.17
C GLY A 139 -5.47 -5.63 14.23
N ILE A 140 -4.91 -5.14 13.10
CA ILE A 140 -3.57 -4.55 13.06
C ILE A 140 -3.60 -3.27 12.23
N GLY A 141 -3.45 -2.10 12.88
CA GLY A 141 -3.46 -0.79 12.23
C GLY A 141 -4.76 -0.48 11.48
N ASP A 142 -5.89 -1.03 11.96
CA ASP A 142 -7.19 -1.01 11.29
C ASP A 142 -8.33 -0.51 12.17
N GLU A 143 -8.01 0.11 13.32
CA GLU A 143 -9.02 0.64 14.22
C GLU A 143 -9.48 2.02 13.78
N VAL A 144 -10.79 2.18 13.59
CA VAL A 144 -11.46 3.45 13.35
C VAL A 144 -12.38 3.79 14.51
N MET A 145 -12.52 5.08 14.82
CA MET A 145 -13.42 5.53 15.88
C MET A 145 -14.85 5.69 15.36
N MET A 146 -15.76 4.82 15.78
CA MET A 146 -17.20 4.89 15.54
C MET A 146 -17.90 5.47 16.76
N GLY A 147 -17.96 6.80 16.84
CA GLY A 147 -18.41 7.50 18.04
C GLY A 147 -17.43 7.33 19.20
N LEU A 148 -17.86 6.68 20.29
CA LEU A 148 -17.02 6.44 21.49
C LEU A 148 -16.36 5.04 21.52
N LYS A 149 -16.52 4.24 20.44
CA LYS A 149 -15.97 2.87 20.38
C LYS A 149 -15.06 2.72 19.18
N GLY A 150 -13.89 2.13 19.39
CA GLY A 150 -13.02 1.65 18.34
C GLY A 150 -13.63 0.42 17.64
N GLN A 151 -13.49 0.36 16.33
CA GLN A 151 -13.89 -0.79 15.53
C GLN A 151 -12.76 -1.17 14.58
N ASN A 152 -12.38 -2.45 14.60
CA ASN A 152 -11.44 -2.98 13.63
C ASN A 152 -12.17 -3.26 12.31
N VAL A 153 -11.69 -2.67 11.22
CA VAL A 153 -12.33 -2.73 9.89
C VAL A 153 -11.50 -3.47 8.83
N GLY A 154 -10.30 -3.89 9.16
CA GLY A 154 -9.38 -4.62 8.29
C GLY A 154 -9.94 -5.95 7.76
N CYS A 155 -9.18 -6.62 6.92
CA CYS A 155 -9.60 -7.84 6.22
C CYS A 155 -9.19 -9.11 6.97
N GLU A 156 -10.19 -9.93 7.34
CA GLU A 156 -9.99 -11.22 8.02
C GLU A 156 -9.26 -12.23 7.11
N GLN A 157 -9.63 -12.26 5.82
CA GLN A 157 -9.05 -13.19 4.86
C GLN A 157 -7.58 -12.86 4.59
N LEU A 158 -7.23 -11.56 4.56
CA LEU A 158 -5.83 -11.11 4.44
C LEU A 158 -5.01 -11.55 5.67
N LEU A 159 -5.54 -11.34 6.88
CA LEU A 159 -4.89 -11.82 8.10
C LEU A 159 -4.64 -13.32 8.04
N GLY A 160 -5.65 -14.10 7.61
CA GLY A 160 -5.54 -15.55 7.45
C GLY A 160 -4.44 -15.96 6.45
N ARG A 161 -4.25 -15.20 5.36
CA ARG A 161 -3.17 -15.46 4.40
C ARG A 161 -1.80 -15.09 4.97
N ILE A 162 -1.67 -13.93 5.61
CA ILE A 162 -0.41 -13.50 6.25
C ILE A 162 0.09 -14.51 7.28
N GLN A 163 -0.81 -15.16 8.02
CA GLN A 163 -0.46 -16.21 8.99
C GLN A 163 0.20 -17.45 8.36
N GLN A 164 0.01 -17.65 7.06
CA GLN A 164 0.56 -18.79 6.31
C GLN A 164 1.88 -18.44 5.61
N LEU A 165 2.21 -17.15 5.51
CA LEU A 165 3.38 -16.64 4.79
C LEU A 165 4.57 -16.41 5.74
N SER A 166 5.77 -16.39 5.17
CA SER A 166 7.00 -16.04 5.88
C SER A 166 7.51 -14.66 5.46
N LEU A 167 6.66 -13.64 5.61
CA LEU A 167 6.97 -12.27 5.23
C LEU A 167 8.03 -11.65 6.16
N GLN A 168 8.90 -10.81 5.59
CA GLN A 168 9.73 -9.86 6.34
C GLN A 168 8.93 -8.62 6.71
N ALA A 169 8.15 -8.10 5.74
CA ALA A 169 7.32 -6.92 5.95
C ALA A 169 5.99 -7.00 5.20
N HIS A 170 4.98 -6.34 5.75
CA HIS A 170 3.72 -6.04 5.08
C HIS A 170 3.44 -4.54 5.22
N ILE A 171 3.35 -3.85 4.08
CA ILE A 171 3.14 -2.40 3.98
C ILE A 171 1.71 -2.16 3.52
N PHE A 172 0.99 -1.26 4.19
CA PHE A 172 -0.39 -0.93 3.88
C PHE A 172 -0.72 0.51 4.32
N GLY A 173 -1.96 0.96 4.11
CA GLY A 173 -2.49 2.26 4.50
C GLY A 173 -3.99 2.20 4.75
N HIS A 174 -4.77 3.05 4.05
CA HIS A 174 -6.23 3.11 4.04
C HIS A 174 -6.89 3.59 5.34
N ILE A 175 -6.44 3.10 6.48
CA ILE A 175 -6.96 3.53 7.79
C ILE A 175 -5.97 4.51 8.39
N HIS A 176 -6.24 5.79 8.20
CA HIS A 176 -5.32 6.88 8.57
C HIS A 176 -5.03 6.91 10.07
N GLU A 177 -6.02 6.59 10.91
CA GLU A 177 -5.86 6.50 12.37
C GLU A 177 -4.88 5.41 12.79
N GLY A 178 -4.68 4.42 11.92
CA GLY A 178 -3.78 3.28 12.16
C GLY A 178 -2.32 3.53 11.78
N TYR A 179 -1.91 4.76 11.41
CA TYR A 179 -0.53 5.06 11.05
C TYR A 179 0.46 4.57 12.12
N GLY A 180 1.51 3.87 11.67
CA GLY A 180 2.58 3.40 12.55
C GLY A 180 3.09 2.01 12.23
N GLY A 181 4.04 1.56 13.06
CA GLY A 181 4.65 0.23 12.96
C GLY A 181 4.07 -0.75 13.97
N TYR A 182 3.82 -1.96 13.50
CA TYR A 182 3.28 -3.08 14.28
C TYR A 182 4.15 -4.32 14.06
N ARG A 183 3.90 -5.37 14.84
CA ARG A 183 4.60 -6.63 14.68
C ARG A 183 3.66 -7.82 14.82
N PHE A 184 3.77 -8.76 13.89
CA PHE A 184 3.06 -10.02 13.95
C PHE A 184 4.06 -11.16 13.74
N GLY A 185 4.38 -11.87 14.83
CA GLY A 185 5.45 -12.87 14.82
C GLY A 185 6.80 -12.25 14.46
N LYS A 186 7.33 -12.62 13.28
CA LYS A 186 8.60 -12.06 12.75
C LYS A 186 8.39 -10.98 11.69
N THR A 187 7.16 -10.77 11.25
CA THR A 187 6.80 -9.82 10.20
C THR A 187 6.62 -8.43 10.78
N ASP A 188 7.28 -7.44 10.20
CA ASP A 188 7.00 -6.04 10.46
C ASP A 188 5.78 -5.60 9.63
N LEU A 189 4.77 -5.02 10.28
CA LEU A 189 3.57 -4.52 9.62
C LEU A 189 3.55 -3.00 9.74
N ILE A 190 3.42 -2.33 8.60
CA ILE A 190 3.56 -0.87 8.51
C ILE A 190 2.28 -0.29 7.91
N ASN A 191 1.51 0.43 8.70
CA ASN A 191 0.54 1.36 8.16
C ASN A 191 1.26 2.68 7.84
N ALA A 192 1.46 2.93 6.56
CA ALA A 192 2.28 4.03 6.05
C ALA A 192 1.45 5.26 5.63
N SER A 193 0.20 5.39 6.10
CA SER A 193 -0.69 6.49 5.73
C SER A 193 -0.05 7.84 6.02
N THR A 194 0.27 8.59 4.97
CA THR A 194 0.90 9.91 5.05
C THR A 194 -0.10 10.96 5.54
N CYS A 195 -1.34 10.89 5.08
CA CYS A 195 -2.41 11.74 5.61
C CYS A 195 -2.93 11.20 6.93
N ASN A 196 -3.19 12.11 7.86
CA ASN A 196 -3.94 11.81 9.08
C ASN A 196 -5.47 11.78 8.83
N GLU A 197 -6.28 11.56 9.87
CA GLU A 197 -7.75 11.51 9.79
C GLU A 197 -8.41 12.82 9.31
N ARG A 198 -7.65 13.91 9.25
CA ARG A 198 -8.08 15.22 8.72
C ARG A 198 -7.61 15.48 7.29
N TYR A 199 -7.05 14.47 6.64
CA TYR A 199 -6.43 14.60 5.32
C TYR A 199 -5.31 15.65 5.27
N LEU A 200 -4.52 15.76 6.34
CA LEU A 200 -3.29 16.54 6.37
C LEU A 200 -2.10 15.59 6.21
N ALA A 201 -1.15 15.92 5.33
CA ALA A 201 0.06 15.12 5.07
C ALA A 201 1.11 15.35 6.18
N ASP A 202 0.77 14.97 7.42
CA ASP A 202 1.55 15.25 8.62
C ASP A 202 2.37 14.06 9.11
N ASN A 203 2.05 12.83 8.64
CA ASN A 203 2.75 11.63 9.05
C ASN A 203 4.05 11.45 8.23
N ALA A 204 5.14 11.18 8.91
CA ALA A 204 6.43 10.96 8.27
C ALA A 204 6.48 9.62 7.50
N PRO A 205 7.27 9.51 6.40
CA PRO A 205 7.57 8.22 5.80
C PRO A 205 8.20 7.25 6.80
N ILE A 206 7.82 5.98 6.75
CA ILE A 206 8.40 4.95 7.63
C ILE A 206 9.48 4.20 6.88
N VAL A 207 10.64 4.05 7.51
CA VAL A 207 11.81 3.38 6.92
C VAL A 207 12.06 2.06 7.62
N LEU A 208 12.33 1.01 6.84
CA LEU A 208 12.73 -0.30 7.34
C LEU A 208 13.76 -0.97 6.42
N ASP A 209 14.51 -1.94 6.96
CA ASP A 209 15.46 -2.73 6.20
C ASP A 209 14.94 -4.15 5.98
N VAL A 210 15.09 -4.65 4.75
CA VAL A 210 14.81 -6.04 4.37
C VAL A 210 16.02 -6.67 3.70
N HIS A 211 16.09 -7.99 3.72
CA HIS A 211 17.24 -8.73 3.20
C HIS A 211 16.77 -9.84 2.25
N PRO A 212 17.55 -10.15 1.19
CA PRO A 212 17.29 -11.33 0.37
C PRO A 212 17.23 -12.57 1.26
N GLN A 213 16.16 -13.38 1.15
CA GLN A 213 16.12 -14.65 1.84
C GLN A 213 17.06 -15.61 1.10
N LYS A 214 17.95 -16.26 1.86
CA LYS A 214 18.75 -17.35 1.32
C LYS A 214 17.81 -18.49 1.01
N GLY A 215 17.69 -18.86 -0.27
CA GLY A 215 16.95 -20.02 -0.73
C GLY A 215 17.47 -21.33 -0.16
#